data_411d13ea985828d8fed1ed8e81c9d5a0
#
_entry.id   411d13ea985828d8fed1ed8e81c9d5a0
#
_cell.length_a   1.000
_cell.length_b   1.000
_cell.length_c   1.000
_cell.angle_alpha   90.00
_cell.angle_beta   90.00
_cell.angle_gamma   90.00
#
_symmetry.space_group_name_H-M   'P 1'
#
loop_
_entity.id
_entity.type
_entity.pdbx_description
1 polymer ?
#
loop_
_entity_poly.entity_id
_entity_poly.type
_entity_poly.pdbx_seq_one_letter_code
_entity_poly.pdbx_strand_id
1 'polypeptide(L)'
;MAKRKTNEKLKLTRAEKKQLQALMAQNQQQGKRKGPRTAQDTIPYQRMWPDGVCRVTDKYYTKTIQFQDINYQLAQNDDKTSIFEGWCDFLNYFDASIHLQFSFLNLTASAESFEQSIVIPDRDDGFNDIRHEYAEMLQNQLAKGNNGLTKTKFITYGIEADNLKTAKPRLDRIEIDLLNNFKRLGVA
;
A
#
# COMPACT_ATOMS: atom_id res chain seq x y z
N MET A 1 -23.33 29.73 49.36
CA MET A 1 -24.50 28.81 49.38
C MET A 1 -24.48 28.01 48.08
N ALA A 2 -24.00 26.79 48.09
CA ALA A 2 -23.90 25.93 46.91
C ALA A 2 -25.09 24.98 46.87
N LYS A 3 -25.91 25.05 45.82
CA LYS A 3 -27.06 24.18 45.57
C LYS A 3 -26.59 22.76 45.22
N ARG A 4 -26.89 21.78 46.04
CA ARG A 4 -26.79 20.35 45.77
C ARG A 4 -27.75 19.99 44.63
N LYS A 5 -27.22 19.51 43.51
CA LYS A 5 -28.00 18.84 42.45
C LYS A 5 -28.38 17.44 42.94
N THR A 6 -29.66 17.21 43.17
CA THR A 6 -30.26 15.91 43.46
C THR A 6 -30.14 15.01 42.24
N ASN A 7 -29.46 13.87 42.40
CA ASN A 7 -29.43 12.76 41.42
C ASN A 7 -30.82 12.09 41.39
N GLU A 8 -31.66 12.47 40.48
CA GLU A 8 -32.89 11.77 40.15
C GLU A 8 -32.56 10.45 39.47
N LYS A 9 -32.66 9.33 40.20
CA LYS A 9 -32.51 7.99 39.60
C LYS A 9 -33.71 7.74 38.68
N LEU A 10 -33.48 7.83 37.38
CA LEU A 10 -34.44 7.42 36.34
C LEU A 10 -34.89 5.97 36.60
N LYS A 11 -36.16 5.79 36.97
CA LYS A 11 -36.78 4.49 37.18
C LYS A 11 -37.16 3.91 35.81
N LEU A 12 -36.26 3.10 35.22
CA LEU A 12 -36.52 2.37 33.99
C LEU A 12 -37.71 1.39 34.17
N THR A 13 -38.60 1.37 33.22
CA THR A 13 -39.70 0.41 33.12
C THR A 13 -39.19 -1.02 32.93
N ARG A 14 -40.01 -2.03 33.20
CA ARG A 14 -39.64 -3.45 33.06
C ARG A 14 -39.24 -3.80 31.61
N ALA A 15 -39.86 -3.16 30.61
CA ALA A 15 -39.54 -3.33 29.20
C ALA A 15 -38.18 -2.72 28.85
N GLU A 16 -37.86 -1.51 29.30
CA GLU A 16 -36.59 -0.83 29.10
C GLU A 16 -35.43 -1.57 29.77
N LYS A 17 -35.64 -2.14 30.97
CA LYS A 17 -34.63 -2.97 31.62
C LYS A 17 -34.29 -4.23 30.80
N LYS A 18 -35.32 -4.87 30.19
CA LYS A 18 -35.12 -6.06 29.34
C LYS A 18 -34.38 -5.71 28.04
N GLN A 19 -34.69 -4.55 27.44
CA GLN A 19 -33.97 -4.07 26.27
C GLN A 19 -32.51 -3.70 26.60
N LEU A 20 -32.26 -3.04 27.73
CA LEU A 20 -30.92 -2.71 28.18
C LEU A 20 -30.08 -3.95 28.49
N GLN A 21 -30.69 -4.96 29.12
CA GLN A 21 -30.02 -6.26 29.33
C GLN A 21 -29.70 -6.98 28.04
N ALA A 22 -30.59 -6.95 27.04
CA ALA A 22 -30.34 -7.54 25.72
C ALA A 22 -29.21 -6.81 24.99
N LEU A 23 -29.17 -5.48 25.03
CA LEU A 23 -28.09 -4.66 24.47
C LEU A 23 -26.75 -4.88 25.18
N MET A 24 -26.76 -5.00 26.50
CA MET A 24 -25.54 -5.33 27.27
C MET A 24 -25.03 -6.74 26.98
N ALA A 25 -25.93 -7.71 26.78
CA ALA A 25 -25.57 -9.09 26.40
C ALA A 25 -24.98 -9.14 24.99
N GLN A 26 -25.52 -8.38 24.02
CA GLN A 26 -24.96 -8.24 22.68
C GLN A 26 -23.57 -7.58 22.69
N ASN A 27 -23.39 -6.51 23.47
CA ASN A 27 -22.10 -5.85 23.64
C ASN A 27 -21.07 -6.72 24.35
N GLN A 28 -21.48 -7.56 25.32
CA GLN A 28 -20.58 -8.53 25.95
C GLN A 28 -20.17 -9.68 25.01
N GLN A 29 -21.02 -10.06 24.05
CA GLN A 29 -20.64 -11.02 23.02
C GLN A 29 -19.70 -10.41 21.97
N GLN A 30 -19.84 -9.12 21.64
CA GLN A 30 -18.89 -8.40 20.80
C GLN A 30 -17.57 -8.07 21.53
N GLY A 31 -17.58 -7.91 22.85
CA GLY A 31 -16.40 -7.57 23.67
C GLY A 31 -15.44 -8.74 23.97
N LYS A 32 -15.82 -9.99 23.64
CA LYS A 32 -14.94 -11.15 23.79
C LYS A 32 -14.20 -11.49 22.48
N ARG A 33 -13.64 -10.50 21.81
CA ARG A 33 -12.53 -10.77 20.90
C ARG A 33 -11.35 -11.22 21.77
N LYS A 34 -11.16 -12.53 21.87
CA LYS A 34 -9.93 -13.09 22.42
C LYS A 34 -8.79 -12.46 21.62
N GLY A 35 -7.92 -11.69 22.28
CA GLY A 35 -6.73 -11.17 21.63
C GLY A 35 -5.92 -12.30 20.98
N PRO A 36 -5.04 -11.99 20.02
CA PRO A 36 -4.25 -12.96 19.30
C PRO A 36 -3.49 -13.84 20.32
N ARG A 37 -3.62 -15.16 20.21
CA ARG A 37 -2.98 -16.12 21.13
C ARG A 37 -1.61 -16.57 20.63
N THR A 38 -1.39 -16.49 19.32
CA THR A 38 -0.16 -16.88 18.65
C THR A 38 0.32 -15.76 17.75
N ALA A 39 1.61 -15.79 17.41
CA ALA A 39 2.15 -14.86 16.42
C ALA A 39 1.39 -14.95 15.07
N GLN A 40 0.88 -16.12 14.73
CA GLN A 40 0.13 -16.36 13.51
C GLN A 40 -1.23 -15.63 13.50
N ASP A 41 -1.86 -15.47 14.66
CA ASP A 41 -3.13 -14.72 14.79
C ASP A 41 -2.95 -13.21 14.61
N THR A 42 -1.71 -12.71 14.65
CA THR A 42 -1.38 -11.30 14.40
C THR A 42 -1.18 -10.98 12.93
N ILE A 43 -1.00 -11.99 12.07
CA ILE A 43 -0.77 -11.84 10.64
C ILE A 43 -2.10 -11.50 9.97
N PRO A 44 -2.21 -10.37 9.21
CA PRO A 44 -3.47 -9.89 8.65
C PRO A 44 -3.95 -10.64 7.39
N TYR A 45 -3.33 -11.76 7.04
CA TYR A 45 -3.72 -12.58 5.89
C TYR A 45 -3.62 -14.07 6.22
N GLN A 46 -4.36 -14.90 5.46
CA GLN A 46 -4.42 -16.35 5.69
C GLN A 46 -3.33 -17.12 4.95
N ARG A 47 -3.04 -16.71 3.70
CA ARG A 47 -2.07 -17.42 2.86
C ARG A 47 -1.55 -16.54 1.73
N MET A 48 -0.28 -16.68 1.39
CA MET A 48 0.37 -16.08 0.23
C MET A 48 0.97 -17.19 -0.65
N TRP A 49 0.83 -17.06 -1.97
CA TRP A 49 1.39 -18.00 -2.95
C TRP A 49 2.61 -17.38 -3.66
N PRO A 50 3.48 -18.22 -4.26
CA PRO A 50 4.69 -17.74 -4.94
C PRO A 50 4.43 -16.81 -6.12
N ASP A 51 3.24 -16.86 -6.73
CA ASP A 51 2.79 -15.98 -7.81
C ASP A 51 2.30 -14.60 -7.34
N GLY A 52 2.47 -14.30 -6.05
CA GLY A 52 2.09 -13.02 -5.47
C GLY A 52 0.61 -12.89 -5.08
N VAL A 53 -0.20 -13.91 -5.34
CA VAL A 53 -1.59 -13.92 -4.88
C VAL A 53 -1.63 -14.11 -3.37
N CYS A 54 -2.37 -13.26 -2.68
CA CYS A 54 -2.57 -13.30 -1.24
C CYS A 54 -4.05 -13.51 -0.92
N ARG A 55 -4.36 -14.50 -0.07
CA ARG A 55 -5.68 -14.69 0.51
C ARG A 55 -5.75 -13.96 1.84
N VAL A 56 -6.50 -12.89 1.90
CA VAL A 56 -6.66 -12.07 3.10
C VAL A 56 -7.75 -12.64 4.00
N THR A 57 -8.92 -12.90 3.44
CA THR A 57 -10.05 -13.56 4.14
C THR A 57 -10.52 -14.77 3.34
N ASP A 58 -11.57 -15.46 3.81
CA ASP A 58 -12.08 -16.66 3.16
C ASP A 58 -12.51 -16.44 1.70
N LYS A 59 -12.94 -15.22 1.36
CA LYS A 59 -13.44 -14.86 0.02
C LYS A 59 -12.69 -13.69 -0.62
N TYR A 60 -11.72 -13.10 0.05
CA TYR A 60 -11.02 -11.91 -0.46
C TYR A 60 -9.57 -12.23 -0.83
N TYR A 61 -9.24 -11.99 -2.09
CA TYR A 61 -7.93 -12.26 -2.68
C TYR A 61 -7.34 -10.97 -3.24
N THR A 62 -6.05 -10.78 -3.01
CA THR A 62 -5.31 -9.58 -3.44
C THR A 62 -4.03 -9.95 -4.17
N LYS A 63 -3.53 -9.02 -4.99
CA LYS A 63 -2.20 -9.06 -5.58
C LYS A 63 -1.61 -7.66 -5.53
N THR A 64 -0.28 -7.55 -5.39
CA THR A 64 0.41 -6.28 -5.26
C THR A 64 1.49 -6.18 -6.32
N ILE A 65 1.59 -5.05 -6.99
CA ILE A 65 2.66 -4.72 -7.93
C ILE A 65 3.37 -3.45 -7.47
N GLN A 66 4.67 -3.40 -7.70
CA GLN A 66 5.47 -2.19 -7.52
C GLN A 66 5.48 -1.40 -8.82
N PHE A 67 5.44 -0.07 -8.74
CA PHE A 67 5.51 0.80 -9.90
C PHE A 67 6.46 1.97 -9.66
N GLN A 68 6.97 2.55 -10.74
CA GLN A 68 7.85 3.71 -10.70
C GLN A 68 7.12 4.99 -11.09
N ASP A 69 7.76 6.13 -10.89
CA ASP A 69 7.21 7.43 -11.27
C ASP A 69 7.40 7.72 -12.75
N ILE A 70 6.49 8.53 -13.28
CA ILE A 70 6.67 9.25 -14.53
C ILE A 70 7.32 10.60 -14.22
N ASN A 71 8.25 11.03 -15.07
CA ASN A 71 8.88 12.33 -14.92
C ASN A 71 7.97 13.47 -15.45
N TYR A 72 6.84 13.67 -14.75
CA TYR A 72 5.80 14.63 -15.12
C TYR A 72 6.31 16.08 -15.13
N GLN A 73 7.26 16.42 -14.25
CA GLN A 73 7.72 17.80 -14.11
C GLN A 73 8.53 18.29 -15.33
N LEU A 74 9.27 17.39 -15.98
CA LEU A 74 10.09 17.70 -17.14
C LEU A 74 9.34 17.51 -18.48
N ALA A 75 8.12 17.00 -18.44
CA ALA A 75 7.31 16.81 -19.65
C ALA A 75 6.84 18.14 -20.24
N GLN A 76 6.69 18.21 -21.55
CA GLN A 76 6.08 19.34 -22.25
C GLN A 76 4.57 19.43 -21.93
N ASN A 77 3.95 20.57 -22.21
CA ASN A 77 2.53 20.77 -21.82
C ASN A 77 1.58 19.77 -22.49
N ASP A 78 1.82 19.42 -23.76
CA ASP A 78 1.00 18.45 -24.48
C ASP A 78 1.17 17.04 -23.91
N ASP A 79 2.42 16.67 -23.53
CA ASP A 79 2.72 15.42 -22.87
C ASP A 79 2.08 15.35 -21.48
N LYS A 80 2.06 16.46 -20.73
CA LYS A 80 1.40 16.54 -19.42
C LYS A 80 -0.10 16.28 -19.52
N THR A 81 -0.75 16.84 -20.54
CA THR A 81 -2.17 16.59 -20.79
C THR A 81 -2.41 15.12 -21.13
N SER A 82 -1.59 14.54 -22.01
CA SER A 82 -1.68 13.13 -22.39
C SER A 82 -1.45 12.17 -21.21
N ILE A 83 -0.47 12.46 -20.34
CA ILE A 83 -0.22 11.70 -19.11
C ILE A 83 -1.43 11.79 -18.17
N PHE A 84 -2.02 12.98 -18.01
CA PHE A 84 -3.18 13.17 -17.15
C PHE A 84 -4.42 12.42 -17.67
N GLU A 85 -4.70 12.51 -18.97
CA GLU A 85 -5.81 11.77 -19.60
C GLU A 85 -5.61 10.26 -19.46
N GLY A 86 -4.40 9.76 -19.73
CA GLY A 86 -4.08 8.37 -19.54
C GLY A 86 -4.19 7.90 -18.09
N TRP A 87 -3.89 8.76 -17.12
CA TRP A 87 -4.10 8.47 -15.70
C TRP A 87 -5.61 8.42 -15.34
N CYS A 88 -6.41 9.30 -15.91
CA CYS A 88 -7.86 9.26 -15.74
C CYS A 88 -8.44 7.97 -16.34
N ASP A 89 -8.02 7.57 -17.54
CA ASP A 89 -8.43 6.32 -18.17
C ASP A 89 -8.05 5.11 -17.32
N PHE A 90 -6.83 5.11 -16.77
CA PHE A 90 -6.37 4.08 -15.85
C PHE A 90 -7.26 3.96 -14.61
N LEU A 91 -7.63 5.06 -13.97
CA LEU A 91 -8.51 5.02 -12.80
C LEU A 91 -9.94 4.61 -13.15
N ASN A 92 -10.44 4.99 -14.33
CA ASN A 92 -11.77 4.61 -14.82
C ASN A 92 -11.87 3.13 -15.24
N TYR A 93 -10.76 2.42 -15.37
CA TYR A 93 -10.74 0.98 -15.64
C TYR A 93 -11.35 0.17 -14.49
N PHE A 94 -11.22 0.66 -13.25
CA PHE A 94 -11.65 -0.07 -12.06
C PHE A 94 -13.15 0.12 -11.81
N ASP A 95 -13.87 -0.97 -11.77
CA ASP A 95 -15.28 -1.02 -11.35
C ASP A 95 -15.42 -1.27 -9.83
N ALA A 96 -16.65 -1.22 -9.33
CA ALA A 96 -16.97 -1.43 -7.93
C ALA A 96 -16.63 -2.85 -7.41
N SER A 97 -16.31 -3.82 -8.28
CA SER A 97 -15.93 -5.18 -7.90
C SER A 97 -14.44 -5.33 -7.59
N ILE A 98 -13.64 -4.32 -7.91
CA ILE A 98 -12.20 -4.30 -7.71
C ILE A 98 -11.85 -3.29 -6.62
N HIS A 99 -11.28 -3.78 -5.52
CA HIS A 99 -10.74 -2.92 -4.48
C HIS A 99 -9.33 -2.50 -4.86
N LEU A 100 -9.04 -1.21 -4.81
CA LEU A 100 -7.74 -0.64 -5.16
C LEU A 100 -7.14 0.10 -3.96
N GLN A 101 -5.85 -0.13 -3.70
CA GLN A 101 -5.10 0.57 -2.68
C GLN A 101 -3.74 1.00 -3.23
N PHE A 102 -3.42 2.28 -3.08
CA PHE A 102 -2.08 2.82 -3.31
C PHE A 102 -1.32 2.89 -1.99
N SER A 103 -0.09 2.37 -1.99
CA SER A 103 0.78 2.42 -0.82
C SER A 103 2.10 3.11 -1.19
N PHE A 104 2.43 4.14 -0.44
CA PHE A 104 3.67 4.90 -0.60
C PHE A 104 4.52 4.67 0.65
N LEU A 105 5.66 4.00 0.47
CA LEU A 105 6.59 3.71 1.54
C LEU A 105 7.85 4.57 1.39
N ASN A 106 8.18 5.31 2.45
CA ASN A 106 9.44 6.00 2.56
C ASN A 106 10.32 5.19 3.53
N LEU A 107 11.33 4.55 3.01
CA LEU A 107 12.28 3.77 3.79
C LEU A 107 13.62 4.50 3.83
N THR A 108 14.26 4.50 4.98
CA THR A 108 15.64 4.97 5.07
C THR A 108 16.52 4.00 4.28
N ALA A 109 17.20 4.51 3.25
CA ALA A 109 18.19 3.72 2.53
C ALA A 109 19.34 3.38 3.48
N SER A 110 19.82 2.13 3.48
CA SER A 110 21.06 1.83 4.17
C SER A 110 22.22 2.53 3.44
N ALA A 111 23.17 3.09 4.19
CA ALA A 111 24.35 3.72 3.58
C ALA A 111 25.07 2.76 2.62
N GLU A 112 25.14 1.48 2.98
CA GLU A 112 25.75 0.42 2.16
C GLU A 112 25.04 0.21 0.81
N SER A 113 23.69 0.14 0.80
CA SER A 113 22.91 0.01 -0.46
C SER A 113 23.03 1.24 -1.34
N PHE A 114 23.26 2.38 -0.72
CA PHE A 114 23.41 3.65 -1.37
C PHE A 114 24.79 3.78 -2.02
N GLU A 115 25.86 3.43 -1.32
CA GLU A 115 27.22 3.38 -1.85
C GLU A 115 27.34 2.40 -3.03
N GLN A 116 26.72 1.23 -2.93
CA GLN A 116 26.70 0.23 -4.00
C GLN A 116 25.96 0.70 -5.28
N SER A 117 24.97 1.58 -5.17
CA SER A 117 24.24 2.10 -6.32
C SER A 117 25.03 3.09 -7.17
N ILE A 118 26.15 3.62 -6.66
CA ILE A 118 27.02 4.62 -7.32
C ILE A 118 28.42 4.07 -7.56
N VAL A 119 28.55 2.78 -7.76
CA VAL A 119 29.84 2.20 -8.16
C VAL A 119 29.99 2.32 -9.68
N ILE A 120 30.92 3.18 -10.13
CA ILE A 120 31.32 3.26 -11.52
C ILE A 120 32.52 2.30 -11.70
N PRO A 121 32.36 1.23 -12.47
CA PRO A 121 33.43 0.23 -12.62
C PRO A 121 34.65 0.82 -13.36
N ASP A 122 35.84 0.43 -12.92
CA ASP A 122 37.11 0.75 -13.60
C ASP A 122 37.16 0.16 -15.00
N ARG A 123 37.82 0.89 -15.90
CA ARG A 123 38.08 0.46 -17.27
C ARG A 123 39.55 0.69 -17.60
N ASP A 124 40.05 -0.11 -18.54
CA ASP A 124 41.44 0.00 -19.03
C ASP A 124 41.54 1.08 -20.13
N ASP A 125 41.25 2.36 -19.76
CA ASP A 125 41.24 3.48 -20.70
C ASP A 125 41.95 4.74 -20.15
N GLY A 126 42.59 4.64 -18.97
CA GLY A 126 43.34 5.73 -18.33
C GLY A 126 42.48 6.84 -17.68
N PHE A 127 41.15 6.68 -17.61
CA PHE A 127 40.24 7.68 -17.04
C PHE A 127 39.64 7.27 -15.69
N ASN A 128 40.24 6.35 -14.96
CA ASN A 128 39.70 5.85 -13.69
C ASN A 128 39.69 6.93 -12.60
N ASP A 129 40.69 7.80 -12.56
CA ASP A 129 40.73 8.92 -11.62
C ASP A 129 39.48 9.83 -11.77
N ILE A 130 39.09 10.13 -13.01
CA ILE A 130 37.89 10.92 -13.31
C ILE A 130 36.62 10.19 -12.89
N ARG A 131 36.57 8.86 -13.09
CA ARG A 131 35.42 8.04 -12.65
C ARG A 131 35.26 8.04 -11.14
N HIS A 132 36.36 7.92 -10.41
CA HIS A 132 36.37 7.97 -8.95
C HIS A 132 35.92 9.34 -8.42
N GLU A 133 36.49 10.43 -8.96
CA GLU A 133 36.10 11.79 -8.59
C GLU A 133 34.61 12.07 -8.90
N TYR A 134 34.12 11.59 -10.05
CA TYR A 134 32.70 11.71 -10.40
C TYR A 134 31.80 10.88 -9.47
N ALA A 135 32.18 9.65 -9.13
CA ALA A 135 31.46 8.83 -8.16
C ALA A 135 31.39 9.49 -6.78
N GLU A 136 32.52 10.04 -6.30
CA GLU A 136 32.58 10.76 -5.02
C GLU A 136 31.70 12.02 -5.05
N MET A 137 31.74 12.79 -6.14
CA MET A 137 30.84 13.94 -6.31
C MET A 137 29.37 13.54 -6.25
N LEU A 138 28.97 12.47 -6.93
CA LEU A 138 27.59 11.95 -6.90
C LEU A 138 27.19 11.50 -5.49
N GLN A 139 28.08 10.77 -4.78
CA GLN A 139 27.85 10.35 -3.40
C GLN A 139 27.62 11.55 -2.48
N ASN A 140 28.47 12.57 -2.58
CA ASN A 140 28.36 13.81 -1.81
C ASN A 140 27.07 14.58 -2.13
N GLN A 141 26.64 14.62 -3.39
CA GLN A 141 25.45 15.33 -3.82
C GLN A 141 24.17 14.63 -3.32
N LEU A 142 24.15 13.32 -3.38
CA LEU A 142 23.03 12.52 -2.87
C LEU A 142 22.94 12.58 -1.34
N ALA A 143 24.07 12.55 -0.63
CA ALA A 143 24.10 12.73 0.82
C ALA A 143 23.52 14.09 1.26
N LYS A 144 23.69 15.15 0.45
CA LYS A 144 23.15 16.49 0.73
C LYS A 144 21.67 16.65 0.35
N GLY A 145 21.19 15.93 -0.68
CA GLY A 145 19.89 16.20 -1.29
C GLY A 145 18.73 15.31 -0.85
N ASN A 146 18.97 14.14 -0.34
CA ASN A 146 17.94 13.10 -0.28
C ASN A 146 17.63 12.54 1.10
N ASN A 147 18.03 13.14 2.19
CA ASN A 147 17.80 12.64 3.57
C ASN A 147 17.90 11.10 3.73
N GLY A 148 18.52 10.39 2.77
CA GLY A 148 18.64 8.94 2.77
C GLY A 148 17.30 8.19 2.66
N LEU A 149 16.24 8.79 2.11
CA LEU A 149 14.94 8.15 1.96
C LEU A 149 14.72 7.61 0.55
N THR A 150 14.46 6.32 0.47
CA THR A 150 13.99 5.67 -0.77
C THR A 150 12.47 5.59 -0.75
N LYS A 151 11.83 6.12 -1.81
CA LYS A 151 10.38 6.06 -2.00
C LYS A 151 10.05 4.83 -2.84
N THR A 152 9.25 3.94 -2.28
CA THR A 152 8.72 2.77 -2.99
C THR A 152 7.21 2.88 -3.07
N LYS A 153 6.65 2.57 -4.24
CA LYS A 153 5.22 2.71 -4.53
C LYS A 153 4.66 1.37 -4.94
N PHE A 154 3.51 1.05 -4.37
CA PHE A 154 2.80 -0.19 -4.64
C PHE A 154 1.33 0.08 -4.95
N ILE A 155 0.81 -0.71 -5.87
CA ILE A 155 -0.63 -0.86 -6.10
C ILE A 155 -1.03 -2.25 -5.66
N THR A 156 -1.96 -2.31 -4.72
CA THR A 156 -2.61 -3.55 -4.31
C THR A 156 -4.03 -3.52 -4.85
N TYR A 157 -4.39 -4.53 -5.61
CA TYR A 157 -5.75 -4.72 -6.10
C TYR A 157 -6.31 -6.02 -5.55
N GLY A 158 -7.60 -6.03 -5.26
CA GLY A 158 -8.28 -7.14 -4.62
C GLY A 158 -9.67 -7.37 -5.18
N ILE A 159 -10.10 -8.61 -5.15
CA ILE A 159 -11.41 -9.06 -5.61
C ILE A 159 -12.01 -10.04 -4.62
N GLU A 160 -13.32 -10.11 -4.61
CA GLU A 160 -14.04 -11.18 -3.93
C GLU A 160 -14.22 -12.39 -4.86
N ALA A 161 -13.94 -13.59 -4.35
CA ALA A 161 -14.12 -14.84 -5.05
C ALA A 161 -14.30 -16.00 -4.06
N ASP A 162 -15.07 -17.02 -4.43
CA ASP A 162 -15.33 -18.16 -3.56
C ASP A 162 -14.13 -19.10 -3.39
N ASN A 163 -13.22 -19.12 -4.36
CA ASN A 163 -12.03 -19.96 -4.32
C ASN A 163 -10.89 -19.40 -5.17
N LEU A 164 -9.69 -19.94 -4.95
CA LEU A 164 -8.48 -19.54 -5.68
C LEU A 164 -8.56 -19.79 -7.20
N LYS A 165 -9.25 -20.84 -7.62
CA LYS A 165 -9.37 -21.20 -9.05
C LYS A 165 -10.12 -20.13 -9.84
N THR A 166 -11.08 -19.46 -9.21
CA THR A 166 -11.83 -18.34 -9.80
C THR A 166 -11.13 -16.99 -9.58
N ALA A 167 -10.45 -16.82 -8.44
CA ALA A 167 -9.74 -15.58 -8.12
C ALA A 167 -8.52 -15.35 -9.01
N LYS A 168 -7.66 -16.38 -9.16
CA LYS A 168 -6.37 -16.24 -9.85
C LYS A 168 -6.50 -15.74 -11.30
N PRO A 169 -7.32 -16.33 -12.18
CA PRO A 169 -7.43 -15.84 -13.57
C PRO A 169 -7.91 -14.39 -13.65
N ARG A 170 -8.79 -13.96 -12.73
CA ARG A 170 -9.26 -12.57 -12.68
C ARG A 170 -8.16 -11.62 -12.24
N LEU A 171 -7.39 -11.99 -11.21
CA LEU A 171 -6.25 -11.19 -10.73
C LEU A 171 -5.15 -11.09 -11.79
N ASP A 172 -4.83 -12.19 -12.47
CA ASP A 172 -3.82 -12.21 -13.53
C ASP A 172 -4.25 -11.36 -14.73
N ARG A 173 -5.55 -11.33 -15.08
CA ARG A 173 -6.07 -10.45 -16.12
C ARG A 173 -5.94 -8.98 -15.72
N ILE A 174 -6.34 -8.63 -14.50
CA ILE A 174 -6.20 -7.27 -13.98
C ILE A 174 -4.73 -6.84 -14.00
N GLU A 175 -3.79 -7.73 -13.63
CA GLU A 175 -2.36 -7.46 -13.70
C GLU A 175 -1.89 -7.10 -15.11
N ILE A 176 -2.28 -7.91 -16.10
CA ILE A 176 -1.93 -7.67 -17.50
C ILE A 176 -2.47 -6.32 -17.98
N ASP A 177 -3.72 -6.02 -17.66
CA ASP A 177 -4.35 -4.76 -18.03
C ASP A 177 -3.69 -3.56 -17.34
N LEU A 178 -3.31 -3.69 -16.06
CA LEU A 178 -2.53 -2.69 -15.32
C LEU A 178 -1.16 -2.45 -15.94
N LEU A 179 -0.42 -3.51 -16.23
CA LEU A 179 0.90 -3.41 -16.84
C LEU A 179 0.85 -2.78 -18.23
N ASN A 180 -0.17 -3.11 -19.03
CA ASN A 180 -0.38 -2.50 -20.34
C ASN A 180 -0.70 -1.00 -20.23
N ASN A 181 -1.54 -0.61 -19.28
CA ASN A 181 -1.84 0.80 -19.02
C ASN A 181 -0.58 1.55 -18.57
N PHE A 182 0.21 0.98 -17.67
CA PHE A 182 1.48 1.59 -17.24
C PHE A 182 2.49 1.75 -18.37
N LYS A 183 2.65 0.74 -19.24
CA LYS A 183 3.48 0.86 -20.42
C LYS A 183 3.03 1.99 -21.34
N ARG A 184 1.72 2.15 -21.55
CA ARG A 184 1.15 3.24 -22.34
C ARG A 184 1.43 4.61 -21.73
N LEU A 185 1.44 4.71 -20.38
CA LEU A 185 1.78 5.92 -19.65
C LEU A 185 3.28 6.20 -19.56
N GLY A 186 4.14 5.28 -19.99
CA GLY A 186 5.59 5.39 -19.83
C GLY A 186 6.10 5.10 -18.41
N VAL A 187 5.30 4.41 -17.59
CA VAL A 187 5.70 3.92 -16.25
C VAL A 187 6.44 2.60 -16.42
N ALA A 188 7.62 2.49 -15.81
CA ALA A 188 8.39 1.25 -15.75
C ALA A 188 8.01 0.39 -14.54
#